data_57429019866df2bf152f7bc0a54c3f5a
#
_entry.id   57429019866df2bf152f7bc0a54c3f5a
#
_cell.length_a   1.000
_cell.length_b   1.000
_cell.length_c   1.000
_cell.angle_alpha   90.00
_cell.angle_beta   90.00
_cell.angle_gamma   90.00
#
_symmetry.space_group_name_H-M   'P 1'
#
loop_
_entity.id
_entity.type
_entity.pdbx_description
1 polymer ?
#
loop_
_entity_poly.entity_id
_entity_poly.type
_entity_poly.pdbx_seq_one_letter_code
_entity_poly.pdbx_strand_id
1 'polypeptide(L)'
;MGRTNPTYRDQLGQIESEWSPYRRALRRADQSRFDRLFAHARDRADAAGHLNHADPLAPVWMAIALEQERRIADLESRVDSLADA
;
A
#
# COMPACT_ATOMS: atom_id res chain seq x y z
N MET A 1 4.85 31.78 -3.86
CA MET A 1 3.66 31.04 -4.23
C MET A 1 3.75 29.59 -3.80
N GLY A 2 3.12 29.23 -2.75
CA GLY A 2 3.11 27.87 -2.28
C GLY A 2 2.07 27.03 -3.00
N ARG A 3 2.22 25.71 -2.90
CA ARG A 3 1.18 24.82 -3.36
C ARG A 3 -0.02 24.92 -2.44
N THR A 4 -1.20 24.85 -3.04
CA THR A 4 -2.44 24.88 -2.28
C THR A 4 -2.91 23.48 -1.89
N ASN A 5 -2.49 22.45 -2.65
CA ASN A 5 -2.91 21.08 -2.41
C ASN A 5 -1.71 20.19 -2.14
N PRO A 6 -1.80 19.28 -1.15
CA PRO A 6 -0.74 18.33 -0.91
C PRO A 6 -0.67 17.29 -2.04
N THR A 7 0.51 16.74 -2.26
CA THR A 7 0.65 15.63 -3.19
C THR A 7 0.04 14.36 -2.58
N TYR A 8 -0.19 13.36 -3.42
CA TYR A 8 -0.62 12.06 -2.92
C TYR A 8 0.40 11.49 -1.92
N ARG A 9 1.70 11.67 -2.18
CA ARG A 9 2.73 11.17 -1.27
C ARG A 9 2.66 11.84 0.09
N ASP A 10 2.37 13.14 0.12
CA ASP A 10 2.17 13.87 1.37
C ASP A 10 0.94 13.33 2.11
N GLN A 11 -0.15 13.11 1.39
CA GLN A 11 -1.38 12.56 1.95
C GLN A 11 -1.16 11.16 2.50
N LEU A 12 -0.41 10.34 1.78
CA LEU A 12 -0.09 8.97 2.21
C LEU A 12 0.70 8.97 3.51
N GLY A 13 1.70 9.85 3.63
CA GLY A 13 2.45 9.98 4.86
C GLY A 13 1.59 10.41 6.03
N GLN A 14 0.64 11.31 5.77
CA GLN A 14 -0.29 11.77 6.79
C GLN A 14 -1.24 10.65 7.24
N ILE A 15 -1.74 9.87 6.29
CA ILE A 15 -2.60 8.71 6.59
C ILE A 15 -1.84 7.70 7.45
N GLU A 16 -0.62 7.38 7.07
CA GLU A 16 0.21 6.43 7.83
C GLU A 16 0.40 6.93 9.26
N SER A 17 0.65 8.22 9.41
CA SER A 17 0.81 8.84 10.73
C SER A 17 -0.48 8.75 11.55
N GLU A 18 -1.63 8.99 10.92
CA GLU A 18 -2.93 8.90 11.59
C GLU A 18 -3.22 7.50 12.09
N TRP A 19 -2.70 6.50 11.40
CA TRP A 19 -2.90 5.11 11.77
C TRP A 19 -1.86 4.58 12.75
N SER A 20 -0.93 5.43 13.21
CA SER A 20 0.11 4.96 14.13
C SER A 20 -0.43 4.45 15.47
N PRO A 21 -1.54 4.97 16.05
CA PRO A 21 -2.09 4.35 17.26
C PRO A 21 -2.57 2.91 17.01
N TYR A 22 -3.15 2.65 15.85
CA TYR A 22 -3.57 1.32 15.45
C TYR A 22 -2.35 0.39 15.34
N ARG A 23 -1.28 0.86 14.68
CA ARG A 23 -0.06 0.09 14.54
C ARG A 23 0.50 -0.30 15.91
N ARG A 24 0.52 0.65 16.84
CA ARG A 24 1.05 0.39 18.19
C ARG A 24 0.24 -0.66 18.95
N ALA A 25 -1.05 -0.78 18.63
CA ALA A 25 -1.93 -1.77 19.27
C ALA A 25 -1.79 -3.15 18.64
N LEU A 26 -1.15 -3.28 17.49
CA LEU A 26 -0.97 -4.56 16.83
C LEU A 26 0.10 -5.40 17.54
N ARG A 27 -0.01 -6.73 17.39
CA ARG A 27 1.06 -7.63 17.77
C ARG A 27 2.31 -7.30 16.98
N ARG A 28 3.47 -7.60 17.56
CA ARG A 28 4.76 -7.24 16.97
C ARG A 28 4.90 -7.74 15.53
N ALA A 29 4.49 -8.99 15.28
CA ALA A 29 4.59 -9.55 13.93
C ALA A 29 3.75 -8.78 12.93
N ASP A 30 2.60 -8.26 13.36
CA ASP A 30 1.72 -7.50 12.47
C ASP A 30 2.20 -6.08 12.24
N GLN A 31 3.02 -5.55 13.13
CA GLN A 31 3.55 -4.20 12.94
C GLN A 31 4.42 -4.10 11.68
N SER A 32 5.29 -5.09 11.46
CA SER A 32 6.11 -5.09 10.24
C SER A 32 5.27 -5.36 9.00
N ARG A 33 4.22 -6.14 9.12
CA ARG A 33 3.28 -6.36 8.02
C ARG A 33 2.54 -5.07 7.66
N PHE A 34 2.09 -4.34 8.67
CA PHE A 34 1.46 -3.04 8.50
C PHE A 34 2.39 -2.09 7.73
N ASP A 35 3.66 -2.04 8.13
CA ASP A 35 4.63 -1.17 7.46
C ASP A 35 4.79 -1.54 5.99
N ARG A 36 4.76 -2.84 5.67
CA ARG A 36 4.86 -3.29 4.27
C ARG A 36 3.65 -2.87 3.45
N LEU A 37 2.46 -2.82 4.05
CA LEU A 37 1.28 -2.36 3.31
C LEU A 37 1.45 -0.93 2.83
N PHE A 38 1.98 -0.07 3.70
CA PHE A 38 2.23 1.33 3.30
C PHE A 38 3.38 1.45 2.31
N ALA A 39 4.37 0.56 2.37
CA ALA A 39 5.41 0.52 1.35
C ALA A 39 4.81 0.17 -0.02
N HIS A 40 3.87 -0.79 -0.07
CA HIS A 40 3.17 -1.12 -1.33
C HIS A 40 2.41 0.08 -1.87
N ALA A 41 1.77 0.85 -1.00
CA ALA A 41 1.05 2.03 -1.41
C ALA A 41 2.01 3.08 -2.00
N ARG A 42 3.20 3.24 -1.43
CA ARG A 42 4.21 4.17 -1.95
C ARG A 42 4.70 3.77 -3.32
N ASP A 43 4.85 2.47 -3.54
CA ASP A 43 5.36 1.97 -4.83
C ASP A 43 4.43 2.32 -6.00
N ARG A 44 3.16 2.59 -5.72
CA ARG A 44 2.18 2.91 -6.75
C ARG A 44 1.65 4.34 -6.61
N ALA A 45 2.42 5.20 -5.96
CA ALA A 45 1.98 6.56 -5.69
C ALA A 45 1.77 7.38 -6.97
N ASP A 46 2.54 7.11 -8.01
CA ASP A 46 2.42 7.85 -9.28
C ASP A 46 1.04 7.62 -9.91
N ALA A 47 0.60 6.37 -9.95
CA ALA A 47 -0.71 6.04 -10.51
C ALA A 47 -1.82 6.67 -9.67
N ALA A 48 -1.69 6.62 -8.34
CA ALA A 48 -2.67 7.21 -7.44
C ALA A 48 -2.75 8.73 -7.62
N GLY A 49 -1.60 9.37 -7.75
CA GLY A 49 -1.54 10.81 -7.99
C GLY A 49 -2.17 11.19 -9.32
N HIS A 50 -2.01 10.35 -10.33
CA HIS A 50 -2.63 10.59 -11.64
C HIS A 50 -4.15 10.53 -11.56
N LEU A 51 -4.70 9.60 -10.78
CA LEU A 51 -6.15 9.50 -10.58
C LEU A 51 -6.71 10.70 -9.83
N ASN A 52 -5.97 11.20 -8.85
CA ASN A 52 -6.35 12.35 -8.04
C ASN A 52 -7.72 12.16 -7.40
N HIS A 53 -7.93 11.02 -6.76
CA HIS A 53 -9.20 10.69 -6.12
C HIS A 53 -9.44 11.60 -4.91
N ALA A 54 -10.70 12.00 -4.70
CA ALA A 54 -11.06 12.88 -3.60
C ALA A 54 -10.76 12.25 -2.23
N ASP A 55 -10.93 10.94 -2.11
CA ASP A 55 -10.58 10.20 -0.91
C ASP A 55 -9.22 9.53 -1.11
N PRO A 56 -8.15 10.05 -0.51
CA PRO A 56 -6.81 9.49 -0.73
C PRO A 56 -6.64 8.08 -0.16
N LEU A 57 -7.51 7.65 0.74
CA LEU A 57 -7.43 6.30 1.30
C LEU A 57 -7.83 5.24 0.28
N ALA A 58 -8.73 5.58 -0.66
CA ALA A 58 -9.17 4.62 -1.68
C ALA A 58 -8.01 4.11 -2.53
N PRO A 59 -7.15 4.96 -3.11
CA PRO A 59 -5.99 4.46 -3.87
C PRO A 59 -4.96 3.74 -3.00
N VAL A 60 -4.90 4.02 -1.70
CA VAL A 60 -4.04 3.25 -0.79
C VAL A 60 -4.47 1.79 -0.77
N TRP A 61 -5.76 1.54 -0.54
CA TRP A 61 -6.28 0.16 -0.53
C TRP A 61 -6.14 -0.52 -1.88
N MET A 62 -6.35 0.22 -2.96
CA MET A 62 -6.19 -0.34 -4.31
C MET A 62 -4.74 -0.76 -4.56
N ALA A 63 -3.77 0.07 -4.17
CA ALA A 63 -2.36 -0.25 -4.34
C ALA A 63 -1.97 -1.50 -3.55
N ILE A 64 -2.46 -1.61 -2.32
CA ILE A 64 -2.23 -2.77 -1.48
C ILE A 64 -2.80 -4.02 -2.15
N ALA A 65 -4.04 -3.94 -2.63
CA ALA A 65 -4.70 -5.08 -3.27
C ALA A 65 -3.95 -5.50 -4.54
N LEU A 66 -3.49 -4.54 -5.35
CA LEU A 66 -2.74 -4.84 -6.56
C LEU A 66 -1.45 -5.57 -6.26
N GLU A 67 -0.72 -5.13 -5.24
CA GLU A 67 0.52 -5.80 -4.87
C GLU A 67 0.24 -7.22 -4.36
N GLN A 68 -0.81 -7.39 -3.58
CA GLN A 68 -1.18 -8.71 -3.08
C GLN A 68 -1.60 -9.62 -4.22
N GLU A 69 -2.35 -9.10 -5.19
CA GLU A 69 -2.73 -9.86 -6.37
C GLU A 69 -1.50 -10.32 -7.15
N ARG A 70 -0.51 -9.42 -7.30
CA ARG A 70 0.74 -9.77 -7.98
C ARG A 70 1.48 -10.89 -7.25
N ARG A 71 1.54 -10.82 -5.93
CA ARG A 71 2.24 -11.83 -5.12
C ARG A 71 1.53 -13.17 -5.16
N ILE A 72 0.19 -13.15 -5.13
CA ILE A 72 -0.60 -14.37 -5.23
C ILE A 72 -0.36 -15.04 -6.59
N ALA A 73 -0.40 -14.26 -7.68
CA ALA A 73 -0.15 -14.80 -9.02
C ALA A 73 1.26 -15.40 -9.14
N ASP A 74 2.25 -14.72 -8.55
CA ASP A 74 3.62 -15.22 -8.55
C ASP A 74 3.72 -16.55 -7.79
N LEU A 75 3.10 -16.63 -6.61
CA LEU A 75 3.11 -17.84 -5.79
C LEU A 75 2.36 -18.98 -6.49
N GLU A 76 1.25 -18.70 -7.14
CA GLU A 76 0.52 -19.70 -7.91
C GLU A 76 1.38 -20.27 -9.03
N SER A 77 2.12 -19.40 -9.72
CA SER A 77 3.01 -19.82 -10.78
C SER A 77 4.12 -20.73 -10.24
N ARG A 78 4.67 -20.40 -9.07
CA ARG A 78 5.71 -21.21 -8.43
C ARG A 78 5.18 -22.58 -8.00
N VAL A 79 3.96 -22.59 -7.45
CA VAL A 79 3.32 -23.86 -7.06
C VAL A 79 3.09 -24.74 -8.29
N ASP A 80 2.61 -24.16 -9.39
CA ASP A 80 2.40 -24.90 -10.63
C ASP A 80 3.71 -25.47 -11.17
N SER A 81 4.80 -24.70 -11.11
CA SER A 81 6.12 -25.17 -11.53
C SER A 81 6.59 -26.34 -10.68
N LEU A 82 6.37 -26.28 -9.36
CA LEU A 82 6.76 -27.38 -8.48
C LEU A 82 5.92 -28.62 -8.72
N ALA A 83 4.62 -28.46 -9.04
CA ALA A 83 3.75 -29.58 -9.35
C ALA A 83 4.14 -30.28 -10.64
N ASP A 84 4.71 -29.54 -11.59
CA ASP A 84 5.13 -30.08 -12.90
C ASP A 84 6.55 -30.68 -12.85
N ALA A 85 7.26 -30.47 -11.78
CA ALA A 85 8.64 -30.95 -11.66
C ALA A 85 8.71 -32.47 -11.44
#